data_f0246070a9bc5c2a2b302980b47355d3
#
_entry.id   f0246070a9bc5c2a2b302980b47355d3
#
_cell.length_a   1.000
_cell.length_b   1.000
_cell.length_c   1.000
_cell.angle_alpha   90.00
_cell.angle_beta   90.00
_cell.angle_gamma   90.00
#
_symmetry.space_group_name_H-M   'P 1'
#
loop_
_entity.id
_entity.type
_entity.pdbx_description
1 polymer ?
#
loop_
_entity_poly.entity_id
_entity_poly.type
_entity_poly.pdbx_seq_one_letter_code
_entity_poly.pdbx_strand_id
1 'polypeptide(L)'
;MSRVVEDGDIARFTEISGDRNPLHYDARAAARTRLGGIVVQGGVTTAILNAVVAERLPGPGTVFLETHWRFLAPTRPGDTITGEVEVTSVRDDKPITTLLTRVVRDDGEVLVEGTAVCWTFDVS
;
A
#
# COMPACT_ATOMS: atom_id res chain seq x y z
N MET A 1 -5.27 5.30 -8.97
CA MET A 1 -3.98 4.85 -9.54
C MET A 1 -3.91 3.34 -9.44
N SER A 2 -3.63 2.68 -10.53
CA SER A 2 -3.59 1.22 -10.61
C SER A 2 -2.25 0.72 -11.12
N ARG A 3 -1.88 -0.50 -10.74
CA ARG A 3 -0.70 -1.18 -11.28
C ARG A 3 -0.84 -2.69 -11.17
N VAL A 4 -0.08 -3.41 -12.00
CA VAL A 4 0.07 -4.86 -11.88
C VAL A 4 1.25 -5.13 -10.95
N VAL A 5 1.03 -6.01 -9.96
CA VAL A 5 2.09 -6.46 -9.07
C VAL A 5 2.93 -7.52 -9.80
N GLU A 6 4.23 -7.31 -9.83
CA GLU A 6 5.17 -8.17 -10.56
C GLU A 6 5.95 -9.07 -9.60
N ASP A 7 6.45 -10.21 -10.11
CA ASP A 7 7.33 -11.08 -9.33
C ASP A 7 8.55 -10.34 -8.78
N GLY A 8 9.13 -9.44 -9.59
CA GLY A 8 10.28 -8.64 -9.19
C GLY A 8 10.03 -7.67 -8.05
N ASP A 9 8.78 -7.35 -7.74
CA ASP A 9 8.45 -6.44 -6.64
C ASP A 9 8.85 -7.00 -5.29
N ILE A 10 8.77 -8.31 -5.12
CA ILE A 10 9.20 -8.99 -3.89
C ILE A 10 10.69 -8.73 -3.63
N ALA A 11 11.54 -8.95 -4.65
CA ALA A 11 12.97 -8.72 -4.52
C ALA A 11 13.31 -7.24 -4.29
N ARG A 12 12.61 -6.33 -4.97
CA ARG A 12 12.78 -4.89 -4.78
C ARG A 12 12.46 -4.46 -3.35
N PHE A 13 11.38 -4.99 -2.81
CA PHE A 13 11.00 -4.67 -1.42
C PHE A 13 11.98 -5.30 -0.41
N THR A 14 12.48 -6.49 -0.69
CA THR A 14 13.51 -7.12 0.14
C THR A 14 14.78 -6.26 0.21
N GLU A 15 15.19 -5.65 -0.89
CA GLU A 15 16.36 -4.77 -0.92
C GLU A 15 16.21 -3.60 0.06
N ILE A 16 15.01 -3.08 0.21
CA ILE A 16 14.73 -1.96 1.12
C ILE A 16 14.54 -2.43 2.55
N SER A 17 13.77 -3.50 2.74
CA SER A 17 13.29 -3.93 4.07
C SER A 17 14.14 -4.99 4.74
N GLY A 18 14.87 -5.79 3.97
CA GLY A 18 15.54 -6.99 4.48
C GLY A 18 14.59 -8.17 4.70
N ASP A 19 13.32 -8.04 4.36
CA ASP A 19 12.31 -9.08 4.57
C ASP A 19 12.50 -10.22 3.57
N ARG A 20 12.93 -11.38 4.07
CA ARG A 20 13.13 -12.60 3.29
C ARG A 20 12.25 -13.75 3.81
N ASN A 21 11.10 -13.42 4.36
CA ASN A 21 10.17 -14.40 4.88
C ASN A 21 9.85 -15.46 3.81
N PRO A 22 9.93 -16.76 4.15
CA PRO A 22 9.62 -17.85 3.20
C PRO A 22 8.26 -17.74 2.52
N LEU A 23 7.28 -17.08 3.10
CA LEU A 23 5.97 -16.86 2.49
C LEU A 23 6.06 -16.07 1.18
N HIS A 24 7.15 -15.33 0.98
CA HIS A 24 7.39 -14.55 -0.25
C HIS A 24 8.31 -15.26 -1.24
N TYR A 25 9.04 -16.28 -0.80
CA TYR A 25 10.11 -16.90 -1.60
C TYR A 25 9.98 -18.41 -1.80
N ASP A 26 9.36 -19.12 -0.87
CA ASP A 26 9.26 -20.58 -0.89
C ASP A 26 7.83 -21.01 -1.21
N ALA A 27 7.58 -21.33 -2.48
CA ALA A 27 6.25 -21.70 -2.94
C ALA A 27 5.68 -22.93 -2.21
N ARG A 28 6.55 -23.88 -1.84
CA ARG A 28 6.11 -25.10 -1.12
C ARG A 28 5.69 -24.78 0.30
N ALA A 29 6.48 -23.94 0.99
CA ALA A 29 6.13 -23.50 2.34
C ALA A 29 4.84 -22.67 2.34
N ALA A 30 4.72 -21.73 1.42
CA ALA A 30 3.54 -20.87 1.29
C ALA A 30 2.28 -21.68 0.97
N ALA A 31 2.39 -22.69 0.10
CA ALA A 31 1.28 -23.56 -0.29
C ALA A 31 0.72 -24.39 0.87
N ARG A 32 1.54 -24.66 1.88
CA ARG A 32 1.12 -25.41 3.08
C ARG A 32 0.37 -24.57 4.10
N THR A 33 0.32 -23.26 3.90
CA THR A 33 -0.40 -22.34 4.79
C THR A 33 -1.79 -22.04 4.24
N ARG A 34 -2.60 -21.35 5.02
CA ARG A 34 -3.91 -20.86 4.55
C ARG A 34 -3.80 -19.88 3.39
N LEU A 35 -2.62 -19.32 3.16
CA LEU A 35 -2.38 -18.44 2.02
C LEU A 35 -2.43 -19.19 0.69
N GLY A 36 -2.08 -20.48 0.69
CA GLY A 36 -2.20 -21.34 -0.48
C GLY A 36 -1.18 -21.10 -1.59
N GLY A 37 -0.21 -20.23 -1.38
CA GLY A 37 0.82 -19.89 -2.36
C GLY A 37 1.57 -18.62 -1.98
N ILE A 38 2.51 -18.22 -2.83
CA ILE A 38 3.33 -17.02 -2.64
C ILE A 38 2.45 -15.79 -2.52
N VAL A 39 2.76 -14.95 -1.53
CA VAL A 39 2.18 -13.62 -1.36
C VAL A 39 3.29 -12.59 -1.32
N VAL A 40 3.01 -11.36 -1.71
CA VAL A 40 3.98 -10.26 -1.61
C VAL A 40 4.01 -9.70 -0.18
N GLN A 41 5.09 -9.01 0.14
CA GLN A 41 5.19 -8.28 1.41
C GLN A 41 4.08 -7.22 1.48
N GLY A 42 3.58 -6.97 2.69
CA GLY A 42 2.55 -5.94 2.90
C GLY A 42 2.98 -4.57 2.37
N GLY A 43 4.27 -4.24 2.47
CA GLY A 43 4.81 -2.99 1.96
C GLY A 43 4.73 -2.84 0.43
N VAL A 44 4.78 -3.94 -0.32
CA VAL A 44 4.55 -3.91 -1.77
C VAL A 44 3.12 -3.43 -2.05
N THR A 45 2.15 -3.96 -1.31
CA THR A 45 0.75 -3.59 -1.48
C THR A 45 0.51 -2.14 -1.09
N THR A 46 1.04 -1.69 0.03
CA THR A 46 0.82 -0.32 0.52
C THR A 46 1.62 0.73 -0.22
N ALA A 47 2.66 0.35 -0.96
CA ALA A 47 3.49 1.29 -1.72
C ALA A 47 2.67 2.14 -2.71
N ILE A 48 1.60 1.59 -3.27
CA ILE A 48 0.74 2.35 -4.18
C ILE A 48 0.08 3.55 -3.49
N LEU A 49 -0.19 3.44 -2.18
CA LEU A 49 -0.75 4.56 -1.40
C LEU A 49 0.26 5.70 -1.25
N ASN A 50 1.56 5.38 -1.15
CA ASN A 50 2.61 6.41 -1.20
C ASN A 50 2.54 7.20 -2.50
N ALA A 51 2.38 6.50 -3.62
CA ALA A 51 2.30 7.14 -4.93
C ALA A 51 1.06 8.03 -5.05
N VAL A 52 -0.10 7.53 -4.64
CA VAL A 52 -1.35 8.30 -4.71
C VAL A 52 -1.24 9.58 -3.88
N VAL A 53 -0.75 9.46 -2.65
CA VAL A 53 -0.65 10.59 -1.72
C VAL A 53 0.36 11.63 -2.22
N ALA A 54 1.50 11.19 -2.74
CA ALA A 54 2.56 12.08 -3.18
C ALA A 54 2.26 12.76 -4.53
N GLU A 55 1.55 12.07 -5.42
CA GLU A 55 1.40 12.50 -6.80
C GLU A 55 0.00 13.03 -7.13
N ARG A 56 -1.03 12.61 -6.38
CA ARG A 56 -2.43 12.88 -6.73
C ARG A 56 -3.19 13.66 -5.67
N LEU A 57 -3.32 13.10 -4.46
CA LEU A 57 -4.18 13.65 -3.41
C LEU A 57 -3.64 13.26 -2.03
N PRO A 58 -3.23 14.22 -1.20
CA PRO A 58 -3.19 15.67 -1.38
C PRO A 58 -2.23 16.17 -2.45
N GLY A 59 -1.24 15.36 -2.87
CA GLY A 59 -0.34 15.65 -3.97
C GLY A 59 1.06 16.07 -3.55
N PRO A 60 1.84 16.66 -4.47
CA PRO A 60 3.24 17.00 -4.23
C PRO A 60 3.47 17.80 -2.96
N GLY A 61 4.50 17.41 -2.22
CA GLY A 61 4.85 18.00 -0.93
C GLY A 61 4.26 17.27 0.27
N THR A 62 3.42 16.26 0.03
CA THR A 62 2.73 15.53 1.09
C THR A 62 3.59 14.39 1.64
N VAL A 63 3.66 14.32 2.97
CA VAL A 63 4.28 13.21 3.69
C VAL A 63 3.29 12.61 4.68
N PHE A 64 3.44 11.32 4.97
CA PHE A 64 2.68 10.69 6.03
C PHE A 64 3.21 11.10 7.40
N LEU A 65 2.30 11.44 8.32
CA LEU A 65 2.59 11.60 9.74
C LEU A 65 2.18 10.35 10.52
N GLU A 66 1.04 9.75 10.14
CA GLU A 66 0.52 8.55 10.78
C GLU A 66 -0.18 7.69 9.73
N THR A 67 -0.07 6.39 9.89
CA THR A 67 -0.83 5.41 9.11
C THR A 67 -1.38 4.34 10.04
N HIS A 68 -2.66 4.00 9.86
CA HIS A 68 -3.33 2.93 10.58
C HIS A 68 -3.99 2.02 9.55
N TRP A 69 -3.26 1.00 9.10
CA TRP A 69 -3.71 0.12 8.03
C TRP A 69 -3.94 -1.30 8.53
N ARG A 70 -5.02 -1.91 8.05
CA ARG A 70 -5.32 -3.32 8.28
C ARG A 70 -5.16 -4.07 6.97
N PHE A 71 -4.49 -5.21 7.04
CA PHE A 71 -4.26 -6.09 5.90
C PHE A 71 -5.36 -7.15 5.92
N LEU A 72 -6.32 -7.05 5.01
CA LEU A 72 -7.53 -7.86 5.00
C LEU A 72 -7.41 -9.09 4.13
N ALA A 73 -6.63 -9.03 3.07
CA ALA A 73 -6.40 -10.13 2.13
C ALA A 73 -5.01 -10.03 1.53
N PRO A 74 -4.42 -11.18 1.14
CA PRO A 74 -3.08 -11.18 0.55
C PRO A 74 -3.09 -10.64 -0.88
N THR A 75 -1.95 -10.07 -1.27
CA THR A 75 -1.69 -9.67 -2.64
C THR A 75 -0.67 -10.64 -3.22
N ARG A 76 -0.89 -11.05 -4.46
CA ARG A 76 -0.04 -12.01 -5.17
C ARG A 76 0.58 -11.40 -6.41
N PRO A 77 1.75 -11.88 -6.85
CA PRO A 77 2.27 -11.51 -8.17
C PRO A 77 1.20 -11.78 -9.24
N GLY A 78 1.03 -10.84 -10.15
CA GLY A 78 0.00 -10.90 -11.19
C GLY A 78 -1.29 -10.16 -10.85
N ASP A 79 -1.53 -9.84 -9.57
CA ASP A 79 -2.72 -9.07 -9.20
C ASP A 79 -2.61 -7.64 -9.73
N THR A 80 -3.75 -7.13 -10.21
CA THR A 80 -3.92 -5.70 -10.51
C THR A 80 -4.54 -5.02 -9.28
N ILE A 81 -3.87 -4.02 -8.77
CA ILE A 81 -4.31 -3.30 -7.57
C ILE A 81 -4.53 -1.82 -7.86
N THR A 82 -5.47 -1.22 -7.15
CA THR A 82 -5.79 0.20 -7.24
C THR A 82 -5.71 0.82 -5.85
N GLY A 83 -4.92 1.88 -5.72
CA GLY A 83 -4.86 2.68 -4.50
C GLY A 83 -5.92 3.78 -4.57
N GLU A 84 -6.67 3.93 -3.49
CA GLU A 84 -7.74 4.92 -3.37
C GLU A 84 -7.58 5.71 -2.08
N VAL A 85 -7.76 7.03 -2.16
CA VAL A 85 -7.78 7.90 -0.98
C VAL A 85 -8.97 8.84 -1.04
N GLU A 86 -9.50 9.19 0.13
CA GLU A 86 -10.57 10.16 0.29
C GLU A 86 -10.22 11.08 1.44
N VAL A 87 -10.26 12.39 1.21
CA VAL A 87 -10.03 13.37 2.27
C VAL A 87 -11.26 13.43 3.16
N THR A 88 -11.07 13.16 4.46
CA THR A 88 -12.17 13.21 5.44
C THR A 88 -12.10 14.44 6.34
N SER A 89 -10.92 15.06 6.49
CA SER A 89 -10.75 16.21 7.33
C SER A 89 -9.55 17.03 6.85
N VAL A 90 -9.69 18.34 6.90
CA VAL A 90 -8.62 19.31 6.64
C VAL A 90 -8.59 20.29 7.80
N ARG A 91 -7.42 20.47 8.41
CA ARG A 91 -7.28 21.45 9.51
C ARG A 91 -7.18 22.86 8.95
N ASP A 92 -7.72 23.82 9.69
CA ASP A 92 -7.68 25.25 9.32
C ASP A 92 -6.37 25.92 9.71
N ASP A 93 -5.71 25.40 10.76
CA ASP A 93 -4.55 26.03 11.38
C ASP A 93 -3.21 25.48 10.89
N LYS A 94 -3.22 24.33 10.26
CA LYS A 94 -2.01 23.64 9.76
C LYS A 94 -2.34 22.87 8.48
N PRO A 95 -1.35 22.64 7.61
CA PRO A 95 -1.57 21.87 6.38
C PRO A 95 -1.61 20.35 6.68
N ILE A 96 -2.55 19.97 7.53
CA ILE A 96 -2.77 18.58 7.94
C ILE A 96 -4.10 18.09 7.38
N THR A 97 -4.07 16.97 6.69
CA THR A 97 -5.25 16.28 6.16
C THR A 97 -5.35 14.88 6.75
N THR A 98 -6.58 14.44 6.97
CA THR A 98 -6.87 13.05 7.32
C THR A 98 -7.54 12.39 6.13
N LEU A 99 -7.08 11.19 5.81
CA LEU A 99 -7.53 10.42 4.66
C LEU A 99 -8.11 9.08 5.10
N LEU A 100 -9.15 8.64 4.40
CA LEU A 100 -9.44 7.21 4.29
C LEU A 100 -8.59 6.69 3.14
N THR A 101 -7.99 5.51 3.35
CA THR A 101 -7.09 4.89 2.39
C THR A 101 -7.49 3.44 2.19
N ARG A 102 -7.38 2.94 0.96
CA ARG A 102 -7.52 1.52 0.71
C ARG A 102 -6.83 1.10 -0.58
N VAL A 103 -6.51 -0.18 -0.64
CA VAL A 103 -6.01 -0.84 -1.83
C VAL A 103 -6.98 -1.94 -2.20
N VAL A 104 -7.43 -1.95 -3.44
CA VAL A 104 -8.47 -2.85 -3.95
C VAL A 104 -7.90 -3.64 -5.11
N ARG A 105 -8.16 -4.97 -5.14
CA ARG A 105 -7.84 -5.79 -6.30
C ARG A 105 -8.92 -5.60 -7.38
N ASP A 106 -8.59 -5.91 -8.63
CA ASP A 106 -9.49 -5.70 -9.77
C ASP A 106 -10.79 -6.53 -9.72
N ASP A 107 -10.86 -7.57 -8.87
CA ASP A 107 -12.09 -8.31 -8.61
C ASP A 107 -12.98 -7.65 -7.54
N GLY A 108 -12.58 -6.50 -7.02
CA GLY A 108 -13.33 -5.75 -6.02
C GLY A 108 -12.96 -6.07 -4.58
N GLU A 109 -12.08 -7.06 -4.34
CA GLU A 109 -11.67 -7.37 -2.98
C GLU A 109 -10.78 -6.28 -2.38
N VAL A 110 -11.11 -5.85 -1.18
CA VAL A 110 -10.31 -4.89 -0.43
C VAL A 110 -9.14 -5.63 0.24
N LEU A 111 -7.92 -5.25 -0.15
CA LEU A 111 -6.70 -5.89 0.34
C LEU A 111 -6.17 -5.20 1.60
N VAL A 112 -6.22 -3.88 1.61
CA VAL A 112 -5.78 -3.03 2.72
C VAL A 112 -6.77 -1.90 2.88
N GLU A 113 -7.09 -1.55 4.11
CA GLU A 113 -7.87 -0.34 4.39
C GLU A 113 -7.46 0.28 5.72
N GLY A 114 -7.71 1.55 5.86
CA GLY A 114 -7.46 2.28 7.10
C GLY A 114 -7.40 3.78 6.87
N THR A 115 -6.64 4.45 7.72
CA THR A 115 -6.54 5.90 7.73
C THR A 115 -5.10 6.36 7.66
N ALA A 116 -4.92 7.58 7.19
CA ALA A 116 -3.63 8.26 7.20
C ALA A 116 -3.82 9.72 7.58
N VAL A 117 -2.82 10.26 8.27
CA VAL A 117 -2.72 11.68 8.56
C VAL A 117 -1.48 12.20 7.85
N CYS A 118 -1.63 13.27 7.10
CA CYS A 118 -0.59 13.80 6.24
C CYS A 118 -0.30 15.28 6.53
N TRP A 119 0.93 15.66 6.29
CA TRP A 119 1.36 17.06 6.24
C TRP A 119 1.75 17.38 4.80
N THR A 120 1.26 18.50 4.27
CA THR A 120 1.60 18.95 2.93
C THR A 120 2.46 20.21 3.01
N PHE A 121 3.71 20.09 2.56
CA PHE A 121 4.63 21.23 2.45
C PHE A 121 4.38 21.96 1.13
N ASP A 122 4.59 23.26 1.16
CA ASP A 122 4.61 24.05 -0.06
C ASP A 122 5.93 23.78 -0.81
N VAL A 123 5.82 23.25 -2.03
CA VAL A 123 6.98 22.94 -2.88
C VAL A 123 6.97 23.74 -4.19
N SER A 124 6.11 24.77 -4.24
CA SER A 124 5.99 25.62 -5.43
C SER A 124 7.17 26.60 -5.58
#